data_d8093fe4bbb2cd42e5a4df656d1a1dc1
#
_entry.id   d8093fe4bbb2cd42e5a4df656d1a1dc1
#
_cell.length_a   1.000
_cell.length_b   1.000
_cell.length_c   1.000
_cell.angle_alpha   90.00
_cell.angle_beta   90.00
_cell.angle_gamma   90.00
#
_symmetry.space_group_name_H-M   'P 1'
#
loop_
_entity.id
_entity.type
_entity.pdbx_description
1 polymer ?
#
loop_
_entity_poly.entity_id
_entity_poly.type
_entity_poly.pdbx_seq_one_letter_code
_entity_poly.pdbx_strand_id
1 'polypeptide(L)'
;MNPVASGIDRAQRADVLIEALPYLRRFSGGVVVIKYGGNALAGSDESTALASFARDVALLQAVGLRPVVVHGGGPQINALLERLGKVPRFHEGLRVTDAETMEVVGMVLIGQVNPRIVSAINVHGGRAAGVSGQDMELLLVRQRDPQLGFVGDIVSVQPKVITDMLDDGVVPVVATVGVDAHGDAYNVNADTAASAIAVALGAMKILFLTDVVGVLLDRDDPGSLISRLTPTEVESLTARGVIAGGMIPKLASCVDAVNGGVAAAHILDGRVEHAVLLELLTDEGVGTMVTPDAQRSSS
;
A
#
# COMPACT_ATOMS: atom_id res chain seq x y z
N MET A 1 25.41 -19.14 6.22
CA MET A 1 24.31 -20.00 6.75
C MET A 1 23.84 -19.37 8.04
N ASN A 2 22.70 -18.66 8.02
CA ASN A 2 22.11 -18.08 9.23
C ASN A 2 21.46 -19.21 10.04
N PRO A 3 21.56 -19.21 11.38
CA PRO A 3 20.84 -20.15 12.22
C PRO A 3 19.34 -19.79 12.18
N VAL A 4 18.61 -20.53 11.39
CA VAL A 4 17.14 -20.46 11.36
C VAL A 4 16.61 -21.01 12.67
N ALA A 5 15.79 -20.20 13.34
CA ALA A 5 14.99 -20.43 14.55
C ALA A 5 15.05 -21.86 15.15
N SER A 6 15.67 -21.96 16.30
CA SER A 6 15.80 -23.16 17.15
C SER A 6 14.47 -23.45 17.88
N GLY A 7 13.45 -23.93 17.17
CA GLY A 7 12.18 -24.26 17.85
C GLY A 7 11.19 -25.11 17.00
N ILE A 8 11.33 -25.12 15.70
CA ILE A 8 10.42 -25.84 14.82
C ILE A 8 11.11 -27.12 14.33
N ASP A 9 10.50 -28.28 14.57
CA ASP A 9 10.95 -29.58 14.08
C ASP A 9 10.99 -29.63 12.54
N ARG A 10 11.80 -30.57 11.98
CA ARG A 10 11.93 -30.75 10.52
C ARG A 10 10.60 -31.11 9.85
N ALA A 11 9.78 -31.93 10.51
CA ALA A 11 8.45 -32.29 10.04
C ALA A 11 7.53 -31.07 9.99
N GLN A 12 7.47 -30.31 11.06
CA GLN A 12 6.68 -29.07 11.15
C GLN A 12 7.05 -28.04 10.06
N ARG A 13 8.33 -27.95 9.68
CA ARG A 13 8.76 -27.06 8.57
C ARG A 13 8.19 -27.52 7.23
N ALA A 14 8.12 -28.82 7.00
CA ALA A 14 7.51 -29.38 5.78
C ALA A 14 6.00 -29.15 5.77
N ASP A 15 5.33 -29.31 6.91
CA ASP A 15 3.89 -29.10 7.06
C ASP A 15 3.51 -27.65 6.77
N VAL A 16 4.24 -26.67 7.29
CA VAL A 16 4.02 -25.22 6.98
C VAL A 16 4.13 -24.94 5.47
N LEU A 17 5.10 -25.54 4.77
CA LEU A 17 5.24 -25.35 3.32
C LEU A 17 4.09 -26.01 2.55
N ILE A 18 3.61 -27.17 3.02
CA ILE A 18 2.47 -27.88 2.42
C ILE A 18 1.18 -27.08 2.64
N GLU A 19 0.99 -26.51 3.83
CA GLU A 19 -0.14 -25.66 4.17
C GLU A 19 -0.21 -24.40 3.29
N ALA A 20 0.93 -23.78 2.98
CA ALA A 20 0.99 -22.61 2.10
C ALA A 20 0.72 -22.93 0.62
N LEU A 21 0.87 -24.20 0.18
CA LEU A 21 0.80 -24.58 -1.23
C LEU A 21 -0.52 -24.22 -1.95
N PRO A 22 -1.72 -24.39 -1.35
CA PRO A 22 -2.99 -23.98 -1.98
C PRO A 22 -3.02 -22.47 -2.30
N TYR A 23 -2.51 -21.65 -1.38
CA TYR A 23 -2.44 -20.19 -1.56
C TYR A 23 -1.46 -19.81 -2.66
N LEU A 24 -0.26 -20.42 -2.66
CA LEU A 24 0.75 -20.20 -3.69
C LEU A 24 0.19 -20.53 -5.09
N ARG A 25 -0.53 -21.65 -5.23
CA ARG A 25 -1.17 -22.03 -6.49
C ARG A 25 -2.27 -21.05 -6.89
N ARG A 26 -3.09 -20.60 -5.93
CA ARG A 26 -4.20 -19.66 -6.17
C ARG A 26 -3.71 -18.31 -6.64
N PHE A 27 -2.60 -17.82 -6.10
CA PHE A 27 -2.08 -16.48 -6.35
C PHE A 27 -0.96 -16.43 -7.39
N SER A 28 -0.46 -17.57 -7.85
CA SER A 28 0.62 -17.64 -8.86
C SER A 28 0.25 -16.85 -10.13
N GLY A 29 1.14 -15.99 -10.59
CA GLY A 29 0.96 -15.09 -11.74
C GLY A 29 0.07 -13.88 -11.46
N GLY A 30 -0.60 -13.83 -10.30
CA GLY A 30 -1.50 -12.75 -9.95
C GLY A 30 -0.77 -11.49 -9.49
N VAL A 31 -1.31 -10.32 -9.87
CA VAL A 31 -0.82 -9.02 -9.40
C VAL A 31 -1.37 -8.73 -8.02
N VAL A 32 -0.49 -8.36 -7.09
CA VAL A 32 -0.83 -7.89 -5.74
C VAL A 32 -0.23 -6.51 -5.54
N VAL A 33 -1.08 -5.51 -5.28
CA VAL A 33 -0.61 -4.15 -4.97
C VAL A 33 -0.45 -4.02 -3.47
N ILE A 34 0.70 -3.50 -3.01
CA ILE A 34 1.01 -3.33 -1.60
C ILE A 34 1.32 -1.85 -1.36
N LYS A 35 0.42 -1.17 -0.69
CA LYS A 35 0.66 0.20 -0.27
C LYS A 35 1.46 0.20 1.03
N TYR A 36 2.67 0.73 0.97
CA TYR A 36 3.57 0.88 2.11
C TYR A 36 3.47 2.29 2.69
N GLY A 37 2.86 2.41 3.88
CA GLY A 37 2.55 3.70 4.50
C GLY A 37 3.70 4.27 5.33
N GLY A 38 3.84 5.61 5.36
CA GLY A 38 4.91 6.30 6.08
C GLY A 38 4.90 6.09 7.59
N ASN A 39 3.74 5.87 8.21
CA ASN A 39 3.66 5.60 9.64
C ASN A 39 4.01 4.14 10.00
N ALA A 40 3.86 3.19 9.09
CA ALA A 40 4.40 1.84 9.25
C ALA A 40 5.95 1.85 9.28
N LEU A 41 6.56 2.95 8.79
CA LEU A 41 8.00 3.22 8.80
C LEU A 41 8.46 4.08 9.99
N ALA A 42 7.58 4.66 10.77
CA ALA A 42 7.90 5.71 11.76
C ALA A 42 8.13 5.20 13.19
N GLY A 43 8.46 3.92 13.38
CA GLY A 43 8.79 3.35 14.69
C GLY A 43 10.29 3.48 15.02
N SER A 44 10.66 3.22 16.27
CA SER A 44 12.06 3.19 16.75
C SER A 44 12.93 2.14 16.04
N ASP A 45 12.36 1.30 15.19
CA ASP A 45 13.03 0.26 14.43
C ASP A 45 12.57 0.23 12.94
N GLU A 46 12.58 1.41 12.30
CA GLU A 46 12.26 1.57 10.88
C GLU A 46 13.07 0.62 9.97
N SER A 47 14.32 0.32 10.34
CA SER A 47 15.19 -0.54 9.55
C SER A 47 14.74 -2.01 9.59
N THR A 48 14.30 -2.51 10.75
CA THR A 48 13.80 -3.88 10.91
C THR A 48 12.45 -4.07 10.24
N ALA A 49 11.53 -3.11 10.36
CA ALA A 49 10.23 -3.16 9.69
C ALA A 49 10.39 -3.16 8.16
N LEU A 50 11.26 -2.29 7.61
CA LEU A 50 11.57 -2.27 6.19
C LEU A 50 12.23 -3.58 5.72
N ALA A 51 13.14 -4.15 6.50
CA ALA A 51 13.80 -5.41 6.17
C ALA A 51 12.80 -6.59 6.17
N SER A 52 11.88 -6.65 7.13
CA SER A 52 10.80 -7.65 7.17
C SER A 52 9.90 -7.52 5.94
N PHE A 53 9.39 -6.32 5.67
CA PHE A 53 8.60 -6.03 4.48
C PHE A 53 9.31 -6.42 3.18
N ALA A 54 10.59 -6.06 3.04
CA ALA A 54 11.39 -6.36 1.85
C ALA A 54 11.57 -7.87 1.63
N ARG A 55 11.74 -8.66 2.71
CA ARG A 55 11.76 -10.13 2.65
C ARG A 55 10.43 -10.69 2.17
N ASP A 56 9.31 -10.15 2.67
CA ASP A 56 7.97 -10.57 2.25
C ASP A 56 7.78 -10.34 0.75
N VAL A 57 8.11 -9.14 0.25
CA VAL A 57 8.00 -8.82 -1.18
C VAL A 57 8.90 -9.71 -2.03
N ALA A 58 10.15 -9.93 -1.61
CA ALA A 58 11.08 -10.80 -2.32
C ALA A 58 10.59 -12.26 -2.34
N LEU A 59 10.01 -12.75 -1.24
CA LEU A 59 9.41 -14.09 -1.19
C LEU A 59 8.21 -14.20 -2.11
N LEU A 60 7.29 -13.23 -2.10
CA LEU A 60 6.12 -13.22 -3.01
C LEU A 60 6.57 -13.29 -4.47
N GLN A 61 7.57 -12.51 -4.86
CA GLN A 61 8.14 -12.57 -6.21
C GLN A 61 8.74 -13.95 -6.50
N ALA A 62 9.52 -14.50 -5.58
CA ALA A 62 10.19 -15.80 -5.75
C ALA A 62 9.20 -16.97 -5.91
N VAL A 63 8.03 -16.89 -5.29
CA VAL A 63 6.97 -17.93 -5.41
C VAL A 63 6.00 -17.67 -6.56
N GLY A 64 6.28 -16.69 -7.43
CA GLY A 64 5.56 -16.47 -8.68
C GLY A 64 4.39 -15.50 -8.60
N LEU A 65 4.20 -14.76 -7.48
CA LEU A 65 3.32 -13.60 -7.46
C LEU A 65 3.98 -12.41 -8.16
N ARG A 66 3.16 -11.42 -8.53
CA ARG A 66 3.59 -10.19 -9.19
C ARG A 66 3.33 -8.98 -8.28
N PRO A 67 4.18 -8.74 -7.26
CA PRO A 67 3.98 -7.64 -6.34
C PRO A 67 4.30 -6.29 -6.97
N VAL A 68 3.46 -5.28 -6.67
CA VAL A 68 3.67 -3.86 -6.99
C VAL A 68 3.65 -3.09 -5.66
N VAL A 69 4.70 -2.36 -5.37
CA VAL A 69 4.79 -1.56 -4.15
C VAL A 69 4.44 -0.10 -4.48
N VAL A 70 3.48 0.48 -3.75
CA VAL A 70 3.14 1.91 -3.84
C VAL A 70 3.44 2.55 -2.51
N HIS A 71 4.19 3.65 -2.49
CA HIS A 71 4.58 4.26 -1.22
C HIS A 71 4.30 5.76 -1.17
N GLY A 72 4.04 6.25 0.04
CA GLY A 72 4.12 7.65 0.41
C GLY A 72 5.42 7.96 1.16
N GLY A 73 5.41 9.03 1.97
CA GLY A 73 6.58 9.45 2.75
C GLY A 73 6.27 10.69 3.61
N GLY A 74 5.05 10.75 4.16
CA GLY A 74 4.60 11.91 4.95
C GLY A 74 5.54 12.32 6.08
N PRO A 75 5.99 11.39 6.94
CA PRO A 75 6.96 11.69 8.00
C PRO A 75 8.30 12.21 7.47
N GLN A 76 8.83 11.61 6.42
CA GLN A 76 10.10 12.01 5.80
C GLN A 76 10.00 13.40 5.14
N ILE A 77 8.86 13.71 4.50
CA ILE A 77 8.58 15.06 3.97
C ILE A 77 8.52 16.08 5.11
N ASN A 78 7.82 15.76 6.21
CA ASN A 78 7.76 16.64 7.38
C ASN A 78 9.15 16.94 7.93
N ALA A 79 9.95 15.89 8.15
CA ALA A 79 11.30 16.01 8.67
C ALA A 79 12.20 16.89 7.79
N LEU A 80 12.09 16.81 6.45
CA LEU A 80 12.87 17.66 5.57
C LEU A 80 12.34 19.10 5.57
N LEU A 81 11.02 19.32 5.54
CA LEU A 81 10.42 20.65 5.64
C LEU A 81 10.85 21.37 6.92
N GLU A 82 10.79 20.68 8.07
CA GLU A 82 11.24 21.22 9.37
C GLU A 82 12.72 21.61 9.35
N ARG A 83 13.59 20.78 8.76
CA ARG A 83 15.02 21.11 8.59
C ARG A 83 15.25 22.33 7.70
N LEU A 84 14.34 22.60 6.76
CA LEU A 84 14.35 23.78 5.90
C LEU A 84 13.64 24.99 6.55
N GLY A 85 13.16 24.85 7.81
CA GLY A 85 12.48 25.92 8.54
C GLY A 85 11.03 26.14 8.09
N LYS A 86 10.43 25.18 7.36
CA LYS A 86 9.06 25.27 6.85
C LYS A 86 8.12 24.39 7.66
N VAL A 87 7.03 24.97 8.16
CA VAL A 87 6.01 24.26 8.94
C VAL A 87 5.04 23.56 8.00
N PRO A 88 4.90 22.19 8.09
CA PRO A 88 3.91 21.48 7.31
C PRO A 88 2.48 21.93 7.64
N ARG A 89 1.66 22.20 6.62
CA ARG A 89 0.25 22.55 6.78
C ARG A 89 -0.63 21.46 6.17
N PHE A 90 -1.77 21.20 6.82
CA PHE A 90 -2.75 20.22 6.37
C PHE A 90 -4.14 20.86 6.35
N HIS A 91 -4.94 20.46 5.39
CA HIS A 91 -6.36 20.79 5.30
C HIS A 91 -7.12 19.48 5.00
N GLU A 92 -8.07 19.12 5.86
CA GLU A 92 -8.84 17.87 5.76
C GLU A 92 -7.98 16.59 5.57
N GLY A 93 -6.84 16.55 6.27
CA GLY A 93 -5.91 15.41 6.20
C GLY A 93 -4.99 15.41 4.97
N LEU A 94 -5.16 16.34 4.03
CA LEU A 94 -4.30 16.53 2.88
C LEU A 94 -3.24 17.60 3.14
N ARG A 95 -2.02 17.36 2.68
CA ARG A 95 -0.93 18.31 2.80
C ARG A 95 -1.15 19.50 1.84
N VAL A 96 -1.24 20.71 2.37
CA VAL A 96 -1.14 21.91 1.54
C VAL A 96 0.25 21.95 0.92
N THR A 97 0.31 21.93 -0.41
CA THR A 97 1.54 21.71 -1.17
C THR A 97 1.75 22.89 -2.12
N ASP A 98 2.44 23.94 -1.65
CA ASP A 98 2.91 25.03 -2.52
C ASP A 98 4.10 24.57 -3.37
N ALA A 99 4.60 25.41 -4.28
CA ALA A 99 5.66 25.03 -5.23
C ALA A 99 6.93 24.51 -4.51
N GLU A 100 7.39 25.21 -3.48
CA GLU A 100 8.55 24.82 -2.69
C GLU A 100 8.32 23.49 -1.94
N THR A 101 7.11 23.31 -1.41
CA THR A 101 6.73 22.02 -0.77
C THR A 101 6.68 20.89 -1.81
N MET A 102 6.25 21.16 -3.05
CA MET A 102 6.23 20.16 -4.10
C MET A 102 7.65 19.71 -4.50
N GLU A 103 8.61 20.64 -4.56
CA GLU A 103 10.01 20.29 -4.76
C GLU A 103 10.52 19.33 -3.66
N VAL A 104 10.21 19.64 -2.39
CA VAL A 104 10.57 18.79 -1.25
C VAL A 104 9.88 17.43 -1.35
N VAL A 105 8.61 17.36 -1.75
CA VAL A 105 7.88 16.11 -1.99
C VAL A 105 8.60 15.26 -3.03
N GLY A 106 8.99 15.85 -4.17
CA GLY A 106 9.75 15.16 -5.21
C GLY A 106 11.09 14.63 -4.70
N MET A 107 11.89 15.48 -4.04
CA MET A 107 13.19 15.09 -3.47
C MET A 107 13.07 13.91 -2.48
N VAL A 108 12.06 13.95 -1.62
CA VAL A 108 11.86 12.92 -0.59
C VAL A 108 11.30 11.63 -1.18
N LEU A 109 10.20 11.72 -1.92
CA LEU A 109 9.55 10.51 -2.40
C LEU A 109 10.39 9.77 -3.43
N ILE A 110 10.92 10.50 -4.45
CA ILE A 110 11.67 9.90 -5.55
C ILE A 110 13.14 9.68 -5.16
N GLY A 111 13.76 10.65 -4.46
CA GLY A 111 15.19 10.63 -4.19
C GLY A 111 15.61 9.95 -2.89
N GLN A 112 14.70 9.74 -1.93
CA GLN A 112 15.05 9.17 -0.63
C GLN A 112 14.25 7.90 -0.31
N VAL A 113 12.90 7.97 -0.29
CA VAL A 113 12.07 6.85 0.16
C VAL A 113 12.09 5.72 -0.88
N ASN A 114 11.85 6.04 -2.15
CA ASN A 114 11.82 5.06 -3.24
C ASN A 114 13.11 4.23 -3.30
N PRO A 115 14.33 4.82 -3.41
CA PRO A 115 15.56 4.03 -3.50
C PRO A 115 15.86 3.22 -2.25
N ARG A 116 15.40 3.64 -1.06
CA ARG A 116 15.55 2.84 0.17
C ARG A 116 14.73 1.56 0.10
N ILE A 117 13.46 1.63 -0.35
CA ILE A 117 12.59 0.46 -0.51
C ILE A 117 13.17 -0.48 -1.58
N VAL A 118 13.54 0.06 -2.73
CA VAL A 118 14.18 -0.69 -3.84
C VAL A 118 15.42 -1.44 -3.35
N SER A 119 16.33 -0.72 -2.68
CA SER A 119 17.56 -1.31 -2.15
C SER A 119 17.26 -2.42 -1.12
N ALA A 120 16.30 -2.21 -0.22
CA ALA A 120 15.93 -3.21 0.76
C ALA A 120 15.42 -4.51 0.10
N ILE A 121 14.53 -4.40 -0.91
CA ILE A 121 14.02 -5.57 -1.65
C ILE A 121 15.16 -6.30 -2.36
N ASN A 122 16.05 -5.56 -3.04
CA ASN A 122 17.16 -6.14 -3.80
C ASN A 122 18.19 -6.84 -2.90
N VAL A 123 18.50 -6.28 -1.72
CA VAL A 123 19.39 -6.91 -0.73
C VAL A 123 18.84 -8.24 -0.22
N HIS A 124 17.52 -8.39 -0.17
CA HIS A 124 16.85 -9.64 0.26
C HIS A 124 16.54 -10.61 -0.90
N GLY A 125 17.14 -10.39 -2.07
CA GLY A 125 17.07 -11.32 -3.21
C GLY A 125 15.92 -11.06 -4.18
N GLY A 126 15.12 -10.02 -3.97
CA GLY A 126 14.14 -9.57 -4.96
C GLY A 126 14.81 -8.82 -6.12
N ARG A 127 14.05 -8.56 -7.18
CA ARG A 127 14.44 -7.72 -8.31
C ARG A 127 13.49 -6.54 -8.39
N ALA A 128 13.82 -5.42 -7.77
CA ALA A 128 12.97 -4.23 -7.73
C ALA A 128 13.64 -3.06 -8.43
N ALA A 129 12.80 -2.19 -9.03
CA ALA A 129 13.23 -0.90 -9.55
C ALA A 129 12.18 0.17 -9.24
N GLY A 130 12.64 1.41 -9.09
CA GLY A 130 11.79 2.56 -8.76
C GLY A 130 11.24 3.25 -9.98
N VAL A 131 9.98 3.69 -9.86
CA VAL A 131 9.32 4.60 -10.78
C VAL A 131 8.53 5.63 -9.98
N SER A 132 8.20 6.76 -10.59
CA SER A 132 7.25 7.74 -10.04
C SER A 132 5.97 7.75 -10.89
N GLY A 133 4.92 8.33 -10.35
CA GLY A 133 3.68 8.52 -11.12
C GLY A 133 3.83 9.45 -12.33
N GLN A 134 4.94 10.21 -12.42
CA GLN A 134 5.27 11.06 -13.57
C GLN A 134 5.84 10.23 -14.75
N ASP A 135 6.51 9.10 -14.45
CA ASP A 135 7.21 8.32 -15.47
C ASP A 135 6.19 7.68 -16.42
N MET A 136 6.34 7.96 -17.72
CA MET A 136 5.41 7.56 -18.78
C MET A 136 3.95 7.95 -18.47
N GLU A 137 3.73 9.07 -17.77
CA GLU A 137 2.40 9.56 -17.36
C GLU A 137 1.59 8.50 -16.60
N LEU A 138 2.28 7.68 -15.78
CA LEU A 138 1.66 6.60 -15.02
C LEU A 138 0.45 7.07 -14.21
N LEU A 139 0.56 8.24 -13.55
CA LEU A 139 -0.53 8.90 -12.84
C LEU A 139 -0.81 10.27 -13.48
N LEU A 140 -1.73 10.31 -14.44
CA LEU A 140 -2.23 11.57 -14.98
C LEU A 140 -3.21 12.19 -13.98
N VAL A 141 -2.96 13.44 -13.60
CA VAL A 141 -3.72 14.13 -12.57
C VAL A 141 -4.24 15.48 -13.05
N ARG A 142 -5.20 16.02 -12.30
CA ARG A 142 -5.59 17.44 -12.33
C ARG A 142 -5.43 18.03 -10.95
N GLN A 143 -5.25 19.33 -10.87
CA GLN A 143 -5.26 20.04 -9.58
C GLN A 143 -6.59 19.77 -8.86
N ARG A 144 -6.51 19.35 -7.59
CA ARG A 144 -7.68 19.01 -6.77
C ARG A 144 -8.42 20.29 -6.33
N ASP A 145 -7.69 21.21 -5.72
CA ASP A 145 -8.18 22.47 -5.20
C ASP A 145 -7.05 23.52 -5.21
N PRO A 146 -7.29 24.72 -5.76
CA PRO A 146 -6.29 25.79 -5.73
C PRO A 146 -5.78 26.14 -4.32
N GLN A 147 -6.61 25.97 -3.27
CA GLN A 147 -6.20 26.23 -1.88
C GLN A 147 -5.21 25.18 -1.35
N LEU A 148 -5.21 23.99 -1.91
CA LEU A 148 -4.25 22.94 -1.60
C LEU A 148 -2.95 23.05 -2.39
N GLY A 149 -2.90 23.89 -3.44
CA GLY A 149 -1.75 24.05 -4.32
C GLY A 149 -1.55 22.83 -5.23
N PHE A 150 -0.34 22.26 -5.24
CA PHE A 150 0.03 21.12 -6.08
C PHE A 150 -0.39 19.78 -5.48
N VAL A 151 -1.68 19.64 -5.17
CA VAL A 151 -2.32 18.37 -4.79
C VAL A 151 -3.15 17.88 -5.96
N GLY A 152 -2.90 16.65 -6.41
CA GLY A 152 -3.52 16.08 -7.60
C GLY A 152 -4.61 15.06 -7.29
N ASP A 153 -5.73 15.15 -8.03
CA ASP A 153 -6.71 14.09 -8.21
C ASP A 153 -6.36 13.28 -9.45
N ILE A 154 -6.37 11.96 -9.34
CA ILE A 154 -6.05 11.06 -10.46
C ILE A 154 -7.19 11.12 -11.48
N VAL A 155 -6.83 11.42 -12.72
CA VAL A 155 -7.73 11.41 -13.88
C VAL A 155 -7.68 10.07 -14.59
N SER A 156 -6.47 9.52 -14.77
CA SER A 156 -6.25 8.20 -15.37
C SER A 156 -4.93 7.61 -14.91
N VAL A 157 -4.83 6.29 -15.00
CA VAL A 157 -3.61 5.51 -14.76
C VAL A 157 -3.19 4.89 -16.09
N GLN A 158 -1.91 5.08 -16.48
CA GLN A 158 -1.30 4.44 -17.64
C GLN A 158 -0.41 3.28 -17.16
N PRO A 159 -0.94 2.06 -17.01
CA PRO A 159 -0.25 0.98 -16.28
C PRO A 159 0.90 0.36 -17.06
N LYS A 160 1.17 0.80 -18.29
CA LYS A 160 2.11 0.14 -19.21
C LYS A 160 3.53 -0.01 -18.62
N VAL A 161 4.07 1.03 -18.00
CA VAL A 161 5.40 0.95 -17.36
C VAL A 161 5.44 -0.11 -16.27
N ILE A 162 4.37 -0.25 -15.48
CA ILE A 162 4.27 -1.27 -14.43
C ILE A 162 4.16 -2.67 -15.05
N THR A 163 3.32 -2.83 -16.07
CA THR A 163 3.13 -4.14 -16.72
C THR A 163 4.40 -4.61 -17.40
N ASP A 164 5.13 -3.73 -18.10
CA ASP A 164 6.41 -4.06 -18.74
C ASP A 164 7.44 -4.52 -17.69
N MET A 165 7.56 -3.81 -16.55
CA MET A 165 8.46 -4.21 -15.45
C MET A 165 8.07 -5.57 -14.87
N LEU A 166 6.78 -5.81 -14.65
CA LEU A 166 6.28 -7.08 -14.13
C LEU A 166 6.54 -8.24 -15.11
N ASP A 167 6.42 -8.01 -16.42
CA ASP A 167 6.68 -9.00 -17.46
C ASP A 167 8.17 -9.35 -17.54
N ASP A 168 9.05 -8.39 -17.25
CA ASP A 168 10.49 -8.59 -17.10
C ASP A 168 10.90 -9.20 -15.74
N GLY A 169 9.93 -9.55 -14.90
CA GLY A 169 10.17 -10.09 -13.56
C GLY A 169 10.79 -9.07 -12.60
N VAL A 170 10.46 -7.80 -12.75
CA VAL A 170 10.91 -6.70 -11.87
C VAL A 170 9.74 -6.23 -11.01
N VAL A 171 9.94 -6.05 -9.71
CA VAL A 171 8.97 -5.45 -8.77
C VAL A 171 8.99 -3.93 -8.94
N PRO A 172 7.89 -3.32 -9.44
CA PRO A 172 7.79 -1.87 -9.50
C PRO A 172 7.60 -1.29 -8.09
N VAL A 173 8.40 -0.26 -7.75
CA VAL A 173 8.23 0.52 -6.53
C VAL A 173 7.83 1.94 -6.93
N VAL A 174 6.57 2.31 -6.69
CA VAL A 174 5.95 3.52 -7.22
C VAL A 174 5.91 4.63 -6.17
N ALA A 175 6.57 5.75 -6.46
CA ALA A 175 6.45 7.00 -5.71
C ALA A 175 5.22 7.78 -6.19
N THR A 176 4.40 8.28 -5.24
CA THR A 176 3.09 8.89 -5.54
C THR A 176 3.19 10.38 -5.88
N VAL A 177 3.97 10.68 -6.92
CA VAL A 177 4.03 11.99 -7.58
C VAL A 177 3.41 11.84 -8.95
N GLY A 178 2.27 12.47 -9.18
CA GLY A 178 1.59 12.47 -10.49
C GLY A 178 2.02 13.65 -11.36
N VAL A 179 1.53 13.68 -12.59
CA VAL A 179 1.79 14.72 -13.57
C VAL A 179 0.50 15.16 -14.25
N ASP A 180 0.35 16.46 -14.52
CA ASP A 180 -0.77 16.94 -15.31
C ASP A 180 -0.47 16.97 -16.81
N ALA A 181 -1.43 17.40 -17.62
CA ALA A 181 -1.30 17.49 -19.09
C ALA A 181 -0.25 18.53 -19.56
N HIS A 182 0.25 19.38 -18.66
CA HIS A 182 1.28 20.38 -18.93
C HIS A 182 2.68 19.92 -18.54
N GLY A 183 2.78 18.79 -17.84
CA GLY A 183 4.03 18.26 -17.30
C GLY A 183 4.34 18.74 -15.88
N ASP A 184 3.41 19.42 -15.23
CA ASP A 184 3.58 19.89 -13.85
C ASP A 184 3.37 18.74 -12.86
N ALA A 185 4.24 18.68 -11.85
CA ALA A 185 4.21 17.64 -10.82
C ALA A 185 3.18 17.93 -9.73
N TYR A 186 2.51 16.89 -9.24
CA TYR A 186 1.53 16.96 -8.16
C TYR A 186 1.76 15.91 -7.10
N ASN A 187 1.57 16.29 -5.85
CA ASN A 187 1.53 15.38 -4.71
C ASN A 187 0.19 14.61 -4.71
N VAL A 188 0.26 13.28 -4.77
CA VAL A 188 -0.92 12.40 -4.80
C VAL A 188 -1.02 11.61 -3.50
N ASN A 189 -2.23 11.47 -2.98
CA ASN A 189 -2.46 10.61 -1.81
C ASN A 189 -2.12 9.16 -2.15
N ALA A 190 -1.30 8.53 -1.30
CA ALA A 190 -0.74 7.21 -1.58
C ALA A 190 -1.79 6.08 -1.50
N ASP A 191 -2.83 6.21 -0.66
CA ASP A 191 -3.91 5.23 -0.58
C ASP A 191 -4.75 5.29 -1.86
N THR A 192 -5.10 6.51 -2.32
CA THR A 192 -5.81 6.74 -3.59
C THR A 192 -4.99 6.25 -4.81
N ALA A 193 -3.69 6.55 -4.83
CA ALA A 193 -2.81 6.11 -5.92
C ALA A 193 -2.72 4.58 -5.98
N ALA A 194 -2.57 3.92 -4.84
CA ALA A 194 -2.51 2.47 -4.77
C ALA A 194 -3.80 1.81 -5.26
N SER A 195 -4.97 2.35 -4.86
CA SER A 195 -6.27 1.87 -5.33
C SER A 195 -6.43 2.02 -6.84
N ALA A 196 -6.13 3.19 -7.38
CA ALA A 196 -6.23 3.45 -8.82
C ALA A 196 -5.29 2.55 -9.63
N ILE A 197 -4.05 2.34 -9.18
CA ILE A 197 -3.09 1.42 -9.80
C ILE A 197 -3.59 -0.02 -9.72
N ALA A 198 -4.13 -0.46 -8.57
CA ALA A 198 -4.66 -1.81 -8.41
C ALA A 198 -5.83 -2.10 -9.38
N VAL A 199 -6.73 -1.14 -9.52
CA VAL A 199 -7.85 -1.21 -10.48
C VAL A 199 -7.33 -1.28 -11.92
N ALA A 200 -6.41 -0.39 -12.30
CA ALA A 200 -5.87 -0.33 -13.67
C ALA A 200 -5.08 -1.60 -14.06
N LEU A 201 -4.46 -2.28 -13.09
CA LEU A 201 -3.75 -3.54 -13.28
C LEU A 201 -4.63 -4.78 -13.23
N GLY A 202 -5.92 -4.66 -12.87
CA GLY A 202 -6.77 -5.81 -12.55
C GLY A 202 -6.18 -6.65 -11.41
N ALA A 203 -5.64 -6.01 -10.38
CA ALA A 203 -4.98 -6.69 -9.29
C ALA A 203 -5.92 -7.64 -8.56
N MET A 204 -5.42 -8.81 -8.14
CA MET A 204 -6.19 -9.78 -7.36
C MET A 204 -6.50 -9.25 -5.97
N LYS A 205 -5.54 -8.57 -5.35
CA LYS A 205 -5.64 -8.00 -4.01
C LYS A 205 -4.89 -6.68 -3.92
N ILE A 206 -5.35 -5.82 -3.02
CA ILE A 206 -4.61 -4.67 -2.54
C ILE A 206 -4.46 -4.72 -1.03
N LEU A 207 -3.25 -4.45 -0.52
CA LEU A 207 -2.90 -4.46 0.89
C LEU A 207 -2.46 -3.06 1.30
N PHE A 208 -3.12 -2.47 2.29
CA PHE A 208 -2.75 -1.19 2.90
C PHE A 208 -2.04 -1.46 4.22
N LEU A 209 -0.71 -1.36 4.23
CA LEU A 209 0.07 -1.41 5.45
C LEU A 209 0.00 -0.05 6.17
N THR A 210 -0.42 -0.07 7.41
CA THR A 210 -0.71 1.09 8.24
C THR A 210 -0.20 0.89 9.67
N ASP A 211 -0.44 1.83 10.56
CA ASP A 211 -0.09 1.79 11.97
C ASP A 211 -1.26 1.37 12.88
N VAL A 212 -2.33 0.83 12.29
CA VAL A 212 -3.49 0.31 13.01
C VAL A 212 -3.76 -1.14 12.65
N VAL A 213 -4.27 -1.90 13.62
CA VAL A 213 -4.57 -3.35 13.46
C VAL A 213 -5.67 -3.65 12.44
N GLY A 214 -6.51 -2.69 12.11
CA GLY A 214 -7.68 -2.81 11.25
C GLY A 214 -8.84 -1.97 11.77
N VAL A 215 -10.06 -2.33 11.43
CA VAL A 215 -11.29 -1.68 11.89
C VAL A 215 -11.77 -2.36 13.18
N LEU A 216 -11.83 -1.59 14.26
CA LEU A 216 -12.40 -2.05 15.53
C LEU A 216 -13.85 -1.58 15.64
N LEU A 217 -14.74 -2.44 16.15
CA LEU A 217 -16.11 -2.06 16.47
C LEU A 217 -16.13 -1.11 17.67
N ASP A 218 -15.26 -1.36 18.64
CA ASP A 218 -14.96 -0.51 19.78
C ASP A 218 -13.45 -0.21 19.80
N ARG A 219 -13.08 1.07 19.73
CA ARG A 219 -11.67 1.50 19.66
C ARG A 219 -10.86 1.14 20.90
N ASP A 220 -11.53 1.00 22.04
CA ASP A 220 -10.90 0.70 23.33
C ASP A 220 -10.80 -0.82 23.56
N ASP A 221 -11.42 -1.64 22.72
CA ASP A 221 -11.35 -3.11 22.78
C ASP A 221 -10.61 -3.71 21.54
N PRO A 222 -9.34 -4.10 21.70
CA PRO A 222 -8.59 -4.78 20.64
C PRO A 222 -9.23 -6.10 20.15
N GLY A 223 -10.04 -6.74 21.00
CA GLY A 223 -10.76 -7.96 20.64
C GLY A 223 -11.96 -7.73 19.71
N SER A 224 -12.35 -6.46 19.49
CA SER A 224 -13.48 -6.08 18.64
C SER A 224 -13.10 -5.91 17.15
N LEU A 225 -11.96 -6.47 16.71
CA LEU A 225 -11.51 -6.40 15.32
C LEU A 225 -12.54 -7.01 14.37
N ILE A 226 -12.94 -6.22 13.39
CA ILE A 226 -13.83 -6.67 12.31
C ILE A 226 -12.94 -7.25 11.20
N SER A 227 -12.93 -8.56 11.07
CA SER A 227 -12.08 -9.25 10.10
C SER A 227 -12.54 -9.07 8.65
N ARG A 228 -13.84 -8.82 8.43
CA ARG A 228 -14.41 -8.66 7.07
C ARG A 228 -15.51 -7.62 7.04
N LEU A 229 -15.51 -6.82 5.96
CA LEU A 229 -16.52 -5.80 5.66
C LEU A 229 -16.87 -5.83 4.18
N THR A 230 -18.05 -5.33 3.85
CA THR A 230 -18.48 -4.98 2.50
C THR A 230 -18.60 -3.46 2.36
N PRO A 231 -18.64 -2.89 1.13
CA PRO A 231 -18.88 -1.46 0.92
C PRO A 231 -20.12 -0.94 1.65
N THR A 232 -21.23 -1.68 1.62
CA THR A 232 -22.47 -1.32 2.32
C THR A 232 -22.28 -1.28 3.84
N GLU A 233 -21.53 -2.21 4.42
CA GLU A 233 -21.21 -2.23 5.85
C GLU A 233 -20.29 -1.09 6.25
N VAL A 234 -19.28 -0.75 5.41
CA VAL A 234 -18.41 0.41 5.62
C VAL A 234 -19.23 1.70 5.68
N GLU A 235 -20.16 1.90 4.75
CA GLU A 235 -21.08 3.06 4.75
C GLU A 235 -21.92 3.12 6.03
N SER A 236 -22.53 2.00 6.41
CA SER A 236 -23.34 1.89 7.63
C SER A 236 -22.57 2.21 8.90
N LEU A 237 -21.35 1.64 9.05
CA LEU A 237 -20.49 1.87 10.22
C LEU A 237 -19.97 3.32 10.28
N THR A 238 -19.71 3.93 9.11
CA THR A 238 -19.34 5.34 9.00
C THR A 238 -20.51 6.24 9.44
N ALA A 239 -21.72 5.98 8.96
CA ALA A 239 -22.91 6.74 9.36
C ALA A 239 -23.20 6.63 10.86
N ARG A 240 -22.88 5.51 11.48
CA ARG A 240 -23.01 5.28 12.94
C ARG A 240 -21.88 5.87 13.76
N GLY A 241 -20.83 6.44 13.12
CA GLY A 241 -19.68 7.03 13.80
C GLY A 241 -18.68 6.01 14.38
N VAL A 242 -18.82 4.71 14.08
CA VAL A 242 -17.85 3.67 14.45
C VAL A 242 -16.54 3.89 13.67
N ILE A 243 -16.66 4.09 12.35
CA ILE A 243 -15.54 4.48 11.49
C ILE A 243 -15.43 6.00 11.53
N ALA A 244 -14.27 6.51 11.97
CA ALA A 244 -14.05 7.95 12.09
C ALA A 244 -12.57 8.34 11.86
N GLY A 245 -12.33 9.64 11.65
CA GLY A 245 -10.98 10.21 11.50
C GLY A 245 -10.22 9.63 10.31
N GLY A 246 -8.95 9.31 10.50
CA GLY A 246 -8.06 8.82 9.43
C GLY A 246 -8.43 7.45 8.84
N MET A 247 -9.36 6.69 9.47
CA MET A 247 -9.84 5.43 8.92
C MET A 247 -10.83 5.64 7.77
N ILE A 248 -11.59 6.74 7.77
CA ILE A 248 -12.56 7.05 6.70
C ILE A 248 -11.89 7.07 5.32
N PRO A 249 -10.85 7.88 5.05
CA PRO A 249 -10.21 7.90 3.73
C PRO A 249 -9.53 6.58 3.36
N LYS A 250 -9.05 5.80 4.34
CA LYS A 250 -8.44 4.48 4.09
C LYS A 250 -9.48 3.48 3.60
N LEU A 251 -10.61 3.40 4.30
CA LEU A 251 -11.71 2.52 3.89
C LEU A 251 -12.36 2.99 2.59
N ALA A 252 -12.45 4.28 2.34
CA ALA A 252 -12.87 4.80 1.04
C ALA A 252 -11.97 4.27 -0.08
N SER A 253 -10.64 4.30 0.09
CA SER A 253 -9.71 3.73 -0.88
C SER A 253 -9.87 2.20 -1.04
N CYS A 254 -10.18 1.46 0.03
CA CYS A 254 -10.51 0.02 -0.07
C CYS A 254 -11.79 -0.21 -0.88
N VAL A 255 -12.84 0.57 -0.59
CA VAL A 255 -14.13 0.51 -1.29
C VAL A 255 -13.97 0.87 -2.77
N ASP A 256 -13.20 1.92 -3.08
CA ASP A 256 -12.91 2.32 -4.47
C ASP A 256 -12.19 1.20 -5.24
N ALA A 257 -11.21 0.55 -4.63
CA ALA A 257 -10.51 -0.58 -5.25
C ALA A 257 -11.45 -1.75 -5.53
N VAL A 258 -12.27 -2.14 -4.55
CA VAL A 258 -13.20 -3.26 -4.66
C VAL A 258 -14.30 -2.96 -5.70
N ASN A 259 -14.88 -1.75 -5.67
CA ASN A 259 -15.87 -1.31 -6.66
C ASN A 259 -15.26 -1.22 -8.08
N GLY A 260 -13.95 -0.95 -8.18
CA GLY A 260 -13.18 -0.96 -9.41
C GLY A 260 -12.80 -2.34 -9.92
N GLY A 261 -13.18 -3.42 -9.22
CA GLY A 261 -12.99 -4.81 -9.67
C GLY A 261 -11.88 -5.59 -8.97
N VAL A 262 -11.16 -5.00 -7.99
CA VAL A 262 -10.20 -5.74 -7.16
C VAL A 262 -10.97 -6.71 -6.25
N ALA A 263 -10.58 -7.99 -6.22
CA ALA A 263 -11.35 -9.02 -5.51
C ALA A 263 -11.39 -8.82 -3.98
N ALA A 264 -10.33 -8.25 -3.39
CA ALA A 264 -10.29 -7.92 -1.97
C ALA A 264 -9.26 -6.79 -1.69
N ALA A 265 -9.61 -5.91 -0.75
CA ALA A 265 -8.72 -4.88 -0.21
C ALA A 265 -8.53 -5.13 1.29
N HIS A 266 -7.31 -5.03 1.79
CA HIS A 266 -6.97 -5.37 3.17
C HIS A 266 -6.29 -4.20 3.86
N ILE A 267 -6.66 -3.94 5.12
CA ILE A 267 -5.98 -2.99 6.02
C ILE A 267 -5.23 -3.81 7.07
N LEU A 268 -3.91 -3.66 7.12
CA LEU A 268 -3.01 -4.44 7.95
C LEU A 268 -2.12 -3.55 8.81
N ASP A 269 -1.80 -4.02 10.01
CA ASP A 269 -0.75 -3.41 10.81
C ASP A 269 0.63 -3.75 10.24
N GLY A 270 1.25 -2.77 9.59
CA GLY A 270 2.59 -2.92 9.01
C GLY A 270 3.72 -3.06 10.03
N ARG A 271 3.43 -2.94 11.33
CA ARG A 271 4.39 -3.18 12.41
C ARG A 271 4.48 -4.66 12.79
N VAL A 272 3.47 -5.46 12.39
CA VAL A 272 3.51 -6.91 12.56
C VAL A 272 4.53 -7.50 11.60
N GLU A 273 5.47 -8.25 12.12
CA GLU A 273 6.48 -8.93 11.29
C GLU A 273 5.80 -9.92 10.35
N HIS A 274 6.16 -9.87 9.07
CA HIS A 274 5.57 -10.72 8.01
C HIS A 274 4.05 -10.56 7.80
N ALA A 275 3.47 -9.40 8.14
CA ALA A 275 2.03 -9.14 7.98
C ALA A 275 1.51 -9.45 6.57
N VAL A 276 2.30 -9.16 5.54
CA VAL A 276 1.95 -9.42 4.14
C VAL A 276 1.81 -10.92 3.86
N LEU A 277 2.75 -11.72 4.36
CA LEU A 277 2.72 -13.18 4.17
C LEU A 277 1.57 -13.82 4.97
N LEU A 278 1.39 -13.40 6.22
CA LEU A 278 0.30 -13.89 7.07
C LEU A 278 -1.06 -13.66 6.42
N GLU A 279 -1.28 -12.47 5.83
CA GLU A 279 -2.55 -12.14 5.18
C GLU A 279 -2.77 -12.86 3.84
N LEU A 280 -1.70 -13.13 3.09
CA LEU A 280 -1.84 -13.74 1.76
C LEU A 280 -1.77 -15.26 1.79
N LEU A 281 -1.01 -15.84 2.71
CA LEU A 281 -0.62 -17.25 2.67
C LEU A 281 -1.15 -18.08 3.85
N THR A 282 -2.06 -17.53 4.67
CA THR A 282 -2.72 -18.24 5.78
C THR A 282 -4.24 -18.01 5.76
N ASP A 283 -4.99 -18.91 6.44
CA ASP A 283 -6.43 -18.77 6.62
C ASP A 283 -6.80 -17.69 7.64
N GLU A 284 -5.91 -17.46 8.62
CA GLU A 284 -6.08 -16.47 9.67
C GLU A 284 -5.52 -15.13 9.23
N GLY A 285 -6.35 -14.28 8.65
CA GLY A 285 -5.98 -12.90 8.32
C GLY A 285 -5.67 -12.09 9.58
N VAL A 286 -4.72 -11.15 9.46
CA VAL A 286 -4.24 -10.32 10.59
C VAL A 286 -4.85 -8.91 10.65
N GLY A 287 -5.82 -8.62 9.77
CA GLY A 287 -6.39 -7.29 9.65
C GLY A 287 -7.88 -7.28 9.29
N THR A 288 -8.30 -6.21 8.61
CA THR A 288 -9.65 -6.07 8.08
C THR A 288 -9.64 -6.20 6.55
N MET A 289 -10.41 -7.15 6.03
CA MET A 289 -10.59 -7.36 4.59
C MET A 289 -11.90 -6.73 4.13
N VAL A 290 -11.86 -5.93 3.06
CA VAL A 290 -13.04 -5.43 2.34
C VAL A 290 -13.21 -6.25 1.07
N THR A 291 -14.43 -6.80 0.87
CA THR A 291 -14.79 -7.59 -0.32
C THR A 291 -16.05 -7.03 -0.96
N PRO A 292 -16.31 -7.29 -2.26
CA PRO A 292 -17.54 -6.85 -2.91
C PRO A 292 -18.78 -7.26 -2.13
N ASP A 293 -19.84 -6.44 -2.18
CA ASP A 293 -21.16 -6.87 -1.73
C ASP A 293 -21.57 -8.12 -2.50
N ALA A 294 -22.23 -9.08 -1.83
CA ALA A 294 -22.74 -10.26 -2.49
C ALA A 294 -23.69 -9.82 -3.63
N GLN A 295 -23.40 -10.24 -4.86
CA GLN A 295 -24.33 -10.00 -5.96
C GLN A 295 -25.67 -10.61 -5.54
N ARG A 296 -26.71 -9.77 -5.41
CA ARG A 296 -28.07 -10.30 -5.31
C ARG A 296 -28.33 -11.07 -6.59
N SER A 297 -28.38 -12.38 -6.50
CA SER A 297 -28.87 -13.23 -7.58
C SER A 297 -30.26 -12.67 -7.93
N SER A 298 -30.37 -11.99 -9.06
CA SER A 298 -31.64 -11.63 -9.65
C SER A 298 -32.32 -12.94 -10.05
N SER A 299 -33.23 -13.38 -9.19
CA SER A 299 -34.18 -14.49 -9.41
C SER A 299 -35.15 -14.10 -10.52
#